data_b834dc81498372c29094feded127dd4d
#
_entry.id   b834dc81498372c29094feded127dd4d
#
_cell.length_a   1.000
_cell.length_b   1.000
_cell.length_c   1.000
_cell.angle_alpha   90.00
_cell.angle_beta   90.00
_cell.angle_gamma   90.00
#
_symmetry.space_group_name_H-M   'P 1'
#
loop_
_entity.id
_entity.type
_entity.pdbx_description
1 polymer ?
#
loop_
_entity_poly.entity_id
_entity_poly.type
_entity_poly.pdbx_seq_one_letter_code
_entity_poly.pdbx_strand_id
1 'polypeptide(L)'
;MLALSEEPEIPIFFSETTVLRVDTIGSRIGHGGVAGVGLTSINGVTSDTAYVSEAVQRNAAEAVQPATIAYSSLIGKLDVISARRERRRIGLLTEAGRPVLCDVQHVPRQTILDAFEQRVIVSGRLRRNSRGQPVRLDVDAIEKATEPAPVLARDLLGAAPELTNGLSTGDYMAVVRGR
;
A
#
# COMPACT_ATOMS: atom_id res chain seq x y z
N MET A 1 6.38 7.39 11.90
CA MET A 1 5.71 8.31 12.85
C MET A 1 5.76 9.76 12.38
N LEU A 2 6.88 10.28 11.86
CA LEU A 2 6.98 11.67 11.34
C LEU A 2 5.89 12.00 10.31
N ALA A 3 5.59 11.11 9.37
CA ALA A 3 4.53 11.34 8.38
C ALA A 3 3.15 11.61 9.02
N LEU A 4 2.78 10.88 10.07
CA LEU A 4 1.51 11.11 10.78
C LEU A 4 1.50 12.38 11.64
N SER A 5 2.65 12.99 11.94
CA SER A 5 2.68 14.26 12.64
C SER A 5 2.36 15.46 11.73
N GLU A 6 2.58 15.31 10.44
CA GLU A 6 2.40 16.37 9.45
C GLU A 6 1.07 16.23 8.72
N GLU A 7 0.69 15.02 8.31
CA GLU A 7 -0.45 14.79 7.43
C GLU A 7 -1.17 13.46 7.73
N PRO A 8 -2.48 13.33 7.39
CA PRO A 8 -3.23 12.09 7.52
C PRO A 8 -2.85 11.10 6.42
N GLU A 9 -1.62 10.60 6.46
CA GLU A 9 -1.07 9.65 5.51
C GLU A 9 -0.68 8.34 6.20
N ILE A 10 -0.99 7.19 5.58
CA ILE A 10 -0.47 5.90 6.04
C ILE A 10 1.02 5.84 5.67
N PRO A 11 1.94 5.80 6.65
CA PRO A 11 3.37 5.74 6.37
C PRO A 11 3.74 4.46 5.60
N ILE A 12 4.83 4.51 4.82
CA ILE A 12 5.40 3.33 4.16
C ILE A 12 5.72 2.28 5.24
N PHE A 13 5.45 1.01 4.94
CA PHE A 13 5.56 -0.15 5.85
C PHE A 13 4.54 -0.21 7.01
N PHE A 14 3.64 0.77 7.14
CA PHE A 14 2.56 0.69 8.11
C PHE A 14 1.31 0.09 7.47
N SER A 15 0.70 -0.86 8.19
CA SER A 15 -0.63 -1.37 7.84
C SER A 15 -1.73 -0.52 8.49
N GLU A 16 -2.97 -0.63 7.98
CA GLU A 16 -4.17 -0.09 8.66
C GLU A 16 -4.18 -0.40 10.16
N THR A 17 -3.89 -1.66 10.52
CA THR A 17 -3.89 -2.10 11.92
C THR A 17 -2.84 -1.35 12.76
N THR A 18 -1.68 -1.04 12.19
CA THR A 18 -0.63 -0.28 12.88
C THR A 18 -1.09 1.14 13.14
N VAL A 19 -1.68 1.79 12.14
CA VAL A 19 -2.21 3.17 12.26
C VAL A 19 -3.37 3.22 13.27
N LEU A 20 -4.29 2.25 13.24
CA LEU A 20 -5.37 2.14 14.24
C LEU A 20 -4.85 1.98 15.68
N ARG A 21 -3.70 1.33 15.88
CA ARG A 21 -3.07 1.26 17.20
C ARG A 21 -2.55 2.61 17.65
N VAL A 22 -1.98 3.41 16.74
CA VAL A 22 -1.54 4.78 17.04
C VAL A 22 -2.73 5.64 17.46
N ASP A 23 -3.85 5.56 16.73
CA ASP A 23 -5.10 6.23 17.10
C ASP A 23 -5.60 5.80 18.49
N THR A 24 -5.63 4.47 18.74
CA THR A 24 -6.05 3.92 20.05
C THR A 24 -5.16 4.38 21.20
N ILE A 25 -3.86 4.48 20.98
CA ILE A 25 -2.92 4.98 21.99
C ILE A 25 -3.16 6.48 22.22
N GLY A 26 -3.27 7.25 21.14
CA GLY A 26 -3.48 8.69 21.18
C GLY A 26 -4.81 9.09 21.85
N SER A 27 -5.85 8.28 21.69
CA SER A 27 -7.16 8.52 22.32
C SER A 27 -7.14 8.46 23.85
N ARG A 28 -6.04 8.00 24.46
CA ARG A 28 -5.85 8.03 25.92
C ARG A 28 -5.27 9.34 26.43
N ILE A 29 -4.72 10.17 25.56
CA ILE A 29 -4.16 11.49 25.92
C ILE A 29 -5.31 12.40 26.38
N GLY A 30 -5.09 13.11 27.46
CA GLY A 30 -6.12 13.95 28.10
C GLY A 30 -7.10 13.19 29.01
N HIS A 31 -7.02 11.85 29.08
CA HIS A 31 -7.88 11.04 29.93
C HIS A 31 -7.08 10.38 31.05
N GLY A 32 -7.64 10.31 32.26
CA GLY A 32 -7.02 9.60 33.39
C GLY A 32 -5.66 10.13 33.83
N GLY A 33 -5.34 11.40 33.54
CA GLY A 33 -4.06 12.00 33.88
C GLY A 33 -2.92 11.74 32.91
N VAL A 34 -3.19 11.12 31.77
CA VAL A 34 -2.19 10.88 30.71
C VAL A 34 -1.99 12.18 29.92
N ALA A 35 -0.83 12.82 30.08
CA ALA A 35 -0.48 14.07 29.36
C ALA A 35 0.16 13.82 27.99
N GLY A 36 0.72 12.63 27.75
CA GLY A 36 1.36 12.26 26.49
C GLY A 36 1.86 10.83 26.53
N VAL A 37 2.16 10.27 25.36
CA VAL A 37 2.69 8.91 25.20
C VAL A 37 3.94 8.96 24.33
N GLY A 38 5.06 8.47 24.86
CA GLY A 38 6.29 8.28 24.12
C GLY A 38 6.48 6.80 23.76
N LEU A 39 6.81 6.51 22.52
CA LEU A 39 7.19 5.17 22.04
C LEU A 39 8.69 5.16 21.80
N THR A 40 9.43 4.40 22.59
CA THR A 40 10.88 4.29 22.46
C THR A 40 11.26 2.94 21.86
N SER A 41 12.00 2.97 20.75
CA SER A 41 12.64 1.81 20.18
C SER A 41 14.09 1.76 20.70
N ILE A 42 14.48 0.64 21.28
CA ILE A 42 15.82 0.43 21.78
C ILE A 42 16.48 -0.65 20.92
N ASN A 43 17.48 -0.26 20.13
CA ASN A 43 18.22 -1.16 19.27
C ASN A 43 19.71 -1.22 19.70
N GLY A 44 19.93 -1.84 20.87
CA GLY A 44 21.25 -2.04 21.46
C GLY A 44 21.95 -0.76 21.91
N VAL A 45 22.42 0.06 20.98
CA VAL A 45 23.25 1.25 21.26
C VAL A 45 22.48 2.57 21.06
N THR A 46 21.44 2.58 20.24
CA THR A 46 20.64 3.78 19.94
C THR A 46 19.21 3.62 20.41
N SER A 47 18.65 4.69 20.96
CA SER A 47 17.23 4.78 21.32
C SER A 47 16.58 5.93 20.57
N ASP A 48 15.55 5.62 19.79
CA ASP A 48 14.71 6.61 19.12
C ASP A 48 13.36 6.69 19.83
N THR A 49 12.94 7.88 20.21
CA THR A 49 11.65 8.10 20.85
C THR A 49 10.74 8.93 19.92
N ALA A 50 9.57 8.40 19.63
CA ALA A 50 8.52 9.10 18.93
C ALA A 50 7.36 9.41 19.88
N TYR A 51 6.87 10.64 19.86
CA TYR A 51 5.75 11.07 20.70
C TYR A 51 4.45 11.00 19.93
N VAL A 52 3.42 10.46 20.58
CA VAL A 52 2.05 10.52 20.10
C VAL A 52 1.42 11.78 20.68
N SER A 53 1.03 12.72 19.81
CA SER A 53 0.29 13.93 20.16
C SER A 53 -1.16 13.81 19.70
N GLU A 54 -2.03 14.75 20.12
CA GLU A 54 -3.40 14.82 19.61
C GLU A 54 -3.45 15.02 18.09
N ALA A 55 -2.48 15.72 17.51
CA ALA A 55 -2.39 15.87 16.05
C ALA A 55 -2.08 14.53 15.36
N VAL A 56 -1.12 13.77 15.91
CA VAL A 56 -0.80 12.41 15.42
C VAL A 56 -2.02 11.50 15.53
N GLN A 57 -2.76 11.57 16.61
CA GLN A 57 -3.98 10.78 16.82
C GLN A 57 -5.05 11.12 15.79
N ARG A 58 -5.37 12.41 15.56
CA ARG A 58 -6.33 12.84 14.55
C ARG A 58 -5.93 12.39 13.14
N ASN A 59 -4.68 12.62 12.77
CA ASN A 59 -4.17 12.24 11.48
C ASN A 59 -4.20 10.70 11.29
N ALA A 60 -3.92 9.93 12.34
CA ALA A 60 -4.02 8.48 12.30
C ALA A 60 -5.48 8.01 12.09
N ALA A 61 -6.44 8.61 12.80
CA ALA A 61 -7.85 8.31 12.62
C ALA A 61 -8.33 8.63 11.20
N GLU A 62 -7.96 9.79 10.66
CA GLU A 62 -8.32 10.22 9.31
C GLU A 62 -7.63 9.37 8.23
N ALA A 63 -6.36 9.01 8.42
CA ALA A 63 -5.58 8.23 7.45
C ALA A 63 -6.19 6.86 7.14
N VAL A 64 -6.90 6.24 8.10
CA VAL A 64 -7.56 4.95 7.92
C VAL A 64 -9.05 5.06 7.59
N GLN A 65 -9.60 6.28 7.58
CA GLN A 65 -11.00 6.51 7.24
C GLN A 65 -11.23 6.33 5.73
N PRO A 66 -12.14 5.45 5.31
CA PRO A 66 -12.42 5.27 3.90
C PRO A 66 -13.12 6.50 3.33
N ALA A 67 -12.54 7.13 2.31
CA ALA A 67 -13.15 8.21 1.54
C ALA A 67 -13.80 7.70 0.25
N THR A 68 -13.25 6.61 -0.32
CA THR A 68 -13.74 6.02 -1.57
C THR A 68 -13.75 4.50 -1.47
N ILE A 69 -14.81 3.89 -2.04
CA ILE A 69 -14.92 2.44 -2.19
C ILE A 69 -15.18 2.16 -3.67
N ALA A 70 -14.30 1.38 -4.29
CA ALA A 70 -14.43 1.02 -5.71
C ALA A 70 -13.92 -0.40 -5.94
N TYR A 71 -14.42 -1.06 -6.99
CA TYR A 71 -13.83 -2.30 -7.46
C TYR A 71 -12.47 -2.00 -8.10
N SER A 72 -11.43 -2.68 -7.66
CA SER A 72 -10.06 -2.42 -8.10
C SER A 72 -9.17 -3.63 -7.83
N SER A 73 -7.97 -3.59 -8.40
CA SER A 73 -6.96 -4.62 -8.17
C SER A 73 -5.70 -4.01 -7.54
N LEU A 74 -5.01 -4.81 -6.74
CA LEU A 74 -3.69 -4.52 -6.21
C LEU A 74 -2.72 -5.62 -6.65
N ILE A 75 -1.49 -5.23 -6.95
CA ILE A 75 -0.39 -6.15 -7.26
C ILE A 75 0.61 -6.09 -6.11
N GLY A 76 1.07 -7.27 -5.69
CA GLY A 76 2.06 -7.35 -4.63
C GLY A 76 2.42 -8.78 -4.27
N LYS A 77 3.26 -8.93 -3.25
CA LYS A 77 3.61 -10.23 -2.68
C LYS A 77 2.66 -10.56 -1.53
N LEU A 78 2.07 -11.76 -1.55
CA LEU A 78 1.29 -12.27 -0.43
C LEU A 78 2.27 -12.83 0.62
N ASP A 79 2.46 -12.13 1.73
CA ASP A 79 3.49 -12.44 2.73
C ASP A 79 2.92 -12.85 4.10
N VAL A 80 1.64 -12.62 4.33
CA VAL A 80 0.96 -12.99 5.60
C VAL A 80 -0.35 -13.71 5.34
N ILE A 81 -0.59 -14.80 6.05
CA ILE A 81 -1.89 -15.48 6.13
C ILE A 81 -2.32 -15.53 7.60
N SER A 82 -3.54 -15.12 7.89
CA SER A 82 -4.12 -15.15 9.21
C SER A 82 -5.55 -15.70 9.18
N ALA A 83 -5.81 -16.70 10.02
CA ALA A 83 -7.15 -17.27 10.21
C ALA A 83 -7.48 -17.25 11.70
N ARG A 84 -7.94 -16.09 12.20
CA ARG A 84 -8.32 -15.92 13.62
C ARG A 84 -9.80 -15.59 13.74
N ARG A 85 -10.47 -16.20 14.71
CA ARG A 85 -11.88 -15.90 15.04
C ARG A 85 -12.79 -15.97 13.81
N GLU A 86 -12.67 -17.04 13.02
CA GLU A 86 -13.48 -17.28 11.81
C GLU A 86 -13.27 -16.26 10.67
N ARG A 87 -12.36 -15.34 10.84
CA ARG A 87 -11.99 -14.36 9.79
C ARG A 87 -10.69 -14.77 9.15
N ARG A 88 -10.74 -14.95 7.83
CA ARG A 88 -9.56 -15.21 7.02
C ARG A 88 -9.06 -13.90 6.41
N ARG A 89 -7.80 -13.59 6.63
CA ARG A 89 -7.14 -12.40 6.13
C ARG A 89 -5.78 -12.73 5.56
N ILE A 90 -5.38 -11.97 4.57
CA ILE A 90 -4.01 -11.99 4.04
C ILE A 90 -3.40 -10.60 4.14
N GLY A 91 -2.09 -10.54 4.27
CA GLY A 91 -1.28 -9.34 4.08
C GLY A 91 -0.71 -9.36 2.68
N LEU A 92 -0.94 -8.28 1.94
CA LEU A 92 -0.36 -8.04 0.62
C LEU A 92 0.64 -6.91 0.74
N LEU A 93 1.91 -7.19 0.50
CA LEU A 93 2.94 -6.17 0.37
C LEU A 93 2.94 -5.68 -1.07
N THR A 94 2.43 -4.48 -1.31
CA THR A 94 2.37 -3.89 -2.66
C THR A 94 3.76 -3.55 -3.19
N GLU A 95 3.88 -3.35 -4.50
CA GLU A 95 5.15 -2.93 -5.13
C GLU A 95 5.68 -1.59 -4.61
N ALA A 96 4.80 -0.74 -4.09
CA ALA A 96 5.17 0.51 -3.41
C ALA A 96 5.64 0.32 -1.96
N GLY A 97 5.84 -0.93 -1.49
CA GLY A 97 6.26 -1.24 -0.13
C GLY A 97 5.19 -1.01 0.94
N ARG A 98 3.91 -0.89 0.55
CA ARG A 98 2.79 -0.68 1.49
C ARG A 98 2.11 -2.00 1.81
N PRO A 99 2.04 -2.41 3.08
CA PRO A 99 1.27 -3.59 3.48
C PRO A 99 -0.22 -3.24 3.51
N VAL A 100 -1.01 -3.99 2.75
CA VAL A 100 -2.48 -3.86 2.70
C VAL A 100 -3.12 -5.10 3.29
N LEU A 101 -4.04 -4.90 4.25
CA LEU A 101 -4.83 -5.99 4.81
C LEU A 101 -6.00 -6.30 3.89
N CYS A 102 -6.11 -7.58 3.51
CA CYS A 102 -7.13 -8.07 2.61
C CYS A 102 -8.01 -9.12 3.33
N ASP A 103 -9.32 -8.91 3.31
CA ASP A 103 -10.29 -9.88 3.81
C ASP A 103 -10.63 -10.89 2.69
N VAL A 104 -10.40 -12.20 2.92
CA VAL A 104 -10.51 -13.27 1.90
C VAL A 104 -11.57 -14.32 2.26
N GLN A 105 -12.72 -13.88 2.75
CA GLN A 105 -13.77 -14.79 3.24
C GLN A 105 -14.33 -15.70 2.13
N HIS A 106 -14.43 -15.16 0.92
CA HIS A 106 -15.04 -15.86 -0.22
C HIS A 106 -14.02 -16.61 -1.09
N VAL A 107 -12.73 -16.41 -0.85
CA VAL A 107 -11.65 -17.07 -1.62
C VAL A 107 -11.42 -18.49 -1.08
N PRO A 108 -11.32 -19.53 -1.93
CA PRO A 108 -10.99 -20.88 -1.51
C PRO A 108 -9.67 -20.92 -0.75
N ARG A 109 -9.63 -21.72 0.34
CA ARG A 109 -8.43 -21.85 1.17
C ARG A 109 -7.20 -22.29 0.35
N GLN A 110 -7.38 -23.21 -0.57
CA GLN A 110 -6.29 -23.73 -1.38
C GLN A 110 -5.69 -22.64 -2.25
N THR A 111 -6.51 -21.80 -2.87
CA THR A 111 -6.05 -20.65 -3.68
C THR A 111 -5.16 -19.70 -2.86
N ILE A 112 -5.54 -19.46 -1.58
CA ILE A 112 -4.75 -18.60 -0.69
C ILE A 112 -3.39 -19.26 -0.37
N LEU A 113 -3.37 -20.57 -0.12
CA LEU A 113 -2.14 -21.30 0.19
C LEU A 113 -1.21 -21.37 -1.02
N ASP A 114 -1.76 -21.60 -2.21
CA ASP A 114 -0.99 -21.67 -3.48
C ASP A 114 -0.42 -20.30 -3.90
N ALA A 115 -1.02 -19.23 -3.38
CA ALA A 115 -0.61 -17.85 -3.62
C ALA A 115 0.42 -17.33 -2.59
N PHE A 116 0.67 -18.07 -1.51
CA PHE A 116 1.57 -17.65 -0.44
C PHE A 116 3.01 -17.49 -0.94
N GLU A 117 3.66 -16.41 -0.54
CA GLU A 117 5.00 -15.98 -0.99
C GLU A 117 5.12 -15.69 -2.50
N GLN A 118 4.01 -15.76 -3.24
CA GLN A 118 3.97 -15.44 -4.66
C GLN A 118 3.63 -13.95 -4.90
N ARG A 119 4.05 -13.47 -6.07
CA ARG A 119 3.54 -12.20 -6.64
C ARG A 119 2.16 -12.46 -7.23
N VAL A 120 1.17 -11.72 -6.76
CA VAL A 120 -0.24 -11.93 -7.09
C VAL A 120 -0.93 -10.64 -7.47
N ILE A 121 -2.01 -10.77 -8.24
CA ILE A 121 -3.03 -9.75 -8.47
C ILE A 121 -4.21 -10.11 -7.59
N VAL A 122 -4.62 -9.21 -6.72
CA VAL A 122 -5.74 -9.39 -5.82
C VAL A 122 -6.82 -8.38 -6.19
N SER A 123 -7.99 -8.88 -6.56
CA SER A 123 -9.11 -8.07 -7.06
C SER A 123 -10.30 -8.11 -6.12
N GLY A 124 -11.00 -6.97 -5.99
CA GLY A 124 -12.17 -6.86 -5.13
C GLY A 124 -12.56 -5.42 -4.80
N ARG A 125 -13.33 -5.24 -3.72
CA ARG A 125 -13.74 -3.91 -3.25
C ARG A 125 -12.63 -3.27 -2.41
N LEU A 126 -11.94 -2.32 -3.01
CA LEU A 126 -10.86 -1.57 -2.40
C LEU A 126 -11.38 -0.30 -1.74
N ARG A 127 -11.02 -0.13 -0.47
CA ARG A 127 -11.25 1.10 0.31
C ARG A 127 -9.99 1.94 0.26
N ARG A 128 -10.14 3.21 -0.13
CA ARG A 128 -9.06 4.19 -0.16
C ARG A 128 -9.40 5.35 0.76
N ASN A 129 -8.39 5.91 1.40
CA ASN A 129 -8.55 7.13 2.19
C ASN A 129 -8.65 8.39 1.28
N SER A 130 -8.78 9.56 1.88
CA SER A 130 -8.85 10.86 1.20
C SER A 130 -7.64 11.16 0.30
N ARG A 131 -6.50 10.52 0.57
CA ARG A 131 -5.28 10.62 -0.23
C ARG A 131 -5.14 9.55 -1.31
N GLY A 132 -6.17 8.74 -1.52
CA GLY A 132 -6.17 7.66 -2.51
C GLY A 132 -5.33 6.44 -2.11
N GLN A 133 -4.80 6.39 -0.89
CA GLN A 133 -4.01 5.25 -0.42
C GLN A 133 -4.92 4.06 -0.11
N PRO A 134 -4.51 2.83 -0.44
CA PRO A 134 -5.26 1.63 -0.12
C PRO A 134 -5.27 1.41 1.41
N VAL A 135 -6.45 1.30 1.98
CA VAL A 135 -6.65 1.01 3.40
C VAL A 135 -6.93 -0.47 3.60
N ARG A 136 -7.93 -1.00 2.89
CA ARG A 136 -8.36 -2.40 3.00
C ARG A 136 -8.98 -2.88 1.69
N LEU A 137 -8.82 -4.16 1.40
CA LEU A 137 -9.41 -4.82 0.25
C LEU A 137 -10.29 -6.00 0.69
N ASP A 138 -11.57 -5.98 0.30
CA ASP A 138 -12.47 -7.13 0.41
C ASP A 138 -12.32 -7.95 -0.89
N VAL A 139 -11.68 -9.11 -0.82
CA VAL A 139 -11.17 -9.86 -1.97
C VAL A 139 -12.22 -10.80 -2.54
N ASP A 140 -12.40 -10.72 -3.85
CA ASP A 140 -13.23 -11.65 -4.63
C ASP A 140 -12.36 -12.66 -5.41
N ALA A 141 -11.18 -12.25 -5.90
CA ALA A 141 -10.28 -13.12 -6.67
C ALA A 141 -8.80 -12.88 -6.35
N ILE A 142 -8.02 -13.96 -6.43
CA ILE A 142 -6.56 -13.93 -6.36
C ILE A 142 -6.02 -14.68 -7.58
N GLU A 143 -5.14 -14.04 -8.34
CA GLU A 143 -4.50 -14.58 -9.52
C GLU A 143 -2.98 -14.44 -9.38
N LYS A 144 -2.22 -15.42 -9.88
CA LYS A 144 -0.76 -15.28 -9.93
C LYS A 144 -0.40 -14.21 -10.94
N ALA A 145 0.38 -13.23 -10.52
CA ALA A 145 0.90 -12.22 -11.45
C ALA A 145 1.99 -12.86 -12.30
N THR A 146 1.73 -12.95 -13.60
CA THR A 146 2.78 -13.31 -14.55
C THR A 146 3.73 -12.13 -14.68
N GLU A 147 5.02 -12.35 -14.50
CA GLU A 147 5.99 -11.32 -14.83
C GLU A 147 5.90 -11.04 -16.33
N PRO A 148 5.68 -9.76 -16.72
CA PRO A 148 5.78 -9.44 -18.13
C PRO A 148 7.17 -9.80 -18.62
N ALA A 149 7.26 -10.46 -19.76
CA ALA A 149 8.55 -10.73 -20.38
C ALA A 149 9.33 -9.40 -20.51
N PRO A 150 10.62 -9.37 -20.16
CA PRO A 150 11.40 -8.15 -20.26
C PRO A 150 11.38 -7.65 -21.70
N VAL A 151 10.74 -6.50 -21.92
CA VAL A 151 10.74 -5.84 -23.22
C VAL A 151 12.12 -5.21 -23.39
N LEU A 152 12.92 -5.75 -24.29
CA LEU A 152 14.22 -5.16 -24.58
C LEU A 152 14.05 -3.86 -25.38
N ALA A 153 14.91 -2.89 -25.11
CA ALA A 153 14.84 -1.59 -25.80
C ALA A 153 14.85 -1.74 -27.34
N ARG A 154 15.53 -2.76 -27.86
CA ARG A 154 15.52 -3.11 -29.30
C ARG A 154 14.13 -3.51 -29.83
N ASP A 155 13.28 -4.10 -28.98
CA ASP A 155 11.94 -4.59 -29.37
C ASP A 155 10.94 -3.41 -29.43
N LEU A 156 11.30 -2.27 -28.85
CA LEU A 156 10.55 -1.01 -28.93
C LEU A 156 10.93 -0.18 -30.16
N LEU A 157 12.04 -0.49 -30.84
CA LEU A 157 12.43 0.21 -32.05
C LEU A 157 11.45 -0.10 -33.17
N GLY A 158 10.76 0.94 -33.64
CA GLY A 158 9.74 0.79 -34.68
C GLY A 158 8.38 0.26 -34.23
N ALA A 159 8.15 0.11 -32.92
CA ALA A 159 6.86 -0.38 -32.37
C ALA A 159 5.67 0.57 -32.64
N ALA A 160 5.93 1.84 -32.92
CA ALA A 160 4.89 2.83 -33.20
C ALA A 160 5.38 3.82 -34.30
N PRO A 161 5.51 3.37 -35.54
CA PRO A 161 6.02 4.19 -36.65
C PRO A 161 5.12 5.40 -36.93
N GLU A 162 3.83 5.31 -36.63
CA GLU A 162 2.87 6.40 -36.76
C GLU A 162 3.15 7.58 -35.81
N LEU A 163 3.79 7.36 -34.68
CA LEU A 163 4.16 8.44 -33.75
C LEU A 163 5.26 9.37 -34.33
N THR A 164 6.07 8.84 -35.22
CA THR A 164 7.15 9.60 -35.85
C THR A 164 6.79 10.08 -37.26
N ASN A 165 5.56 9.83 -37.74
CA ASN A 165 5.14 10.12 -39.12
C ASN A 165 6.13 9.62 -40.18
N GLY A 166 6.74 8.46 -39.93
CA GLY A 166 7.73 7.86 -40.81
C GLY A 166 9.15 8.47 -40.74
N LEU A 167 9.37 9.44 -39.87
CA LEU A 167 10.70 10.00 -39.65
C LEU A 167 11.59 9.02 -38.88
N SER A 168 12.89 9.06 -39.13
CA SER A 168 13.84 8.37 -38.27
C SER A 168 13.81 8.93 -36.86
N THR A 169 14.22 8.16 -35.86
CA THR A 169 14.29 8.61 -34.48
C THR A 169 15.14 9.90 -34.33
N GLY A 170 16.23 10.00 -35.11
CA GLY A 170 17.11 11.18 -35.13
C GLY A 170 16.41 12.43 -35.68
N ASP A 171 15.70 12.27 -36.80
CA ASP A 171 14.97 13.37 -37.45
C ASP A 171 13.78 13.83 -36.59
N TYR A 172 13.04 12.91 -36.01
CA TYR A 172 11.96 13.21 -35.08
C TYR A 172 12.45 13.98 -33.87
N MET A 173 13.55 13.55 -33.25
CA MET A 173 14.14 14.25 -32.12
C MET A 173 14.68 15.65 -32.48
N ALA A 174 15.17 15.83 -33.72
CA ALA A 174 15.56 17.15 -34.23
C ALA A 174 14.36 18.09 -34.34
N VAL A 175 13.24 17.59 -34.87
CA VAL A 175 11.97 18.36 -34.97
C VAL A 175 11.44 18.74 -33.58
N VAL A 176 11.38 17.79 -32.65
CA VAL A 176 10.87 18.02 -31.27
C VAL A 176 11.76 19.02 -30.52
N ARG A 177 13.05 19.02 -30.77
CA ARG A 177 14.01 19.97 -30.14
C ARG A 177 14.08 21.33 -30.83
N GLY A 178 13.33 21.55 -31.91
CA GLY A 178 13.27 22.83 -32.62
C GLY A 178 14.56 23.18 -33.36
N ARG A 179 15.26 22.19 -33.82
CA ARG A 179 16.50 22.35 -34.62
C ARG A 179 16.32 21.85 -36.03
#